data_82d06c5b01df68bd458d939c7a76c6cc
#
_entry.id   82d06c5b01df68bd458d939c7a76c6cc
#
_cell.length_a   1.000
_cell.length_b   1.000
_cell.length_c   1.000
_cell.angle_alpha   90.00
_cell.angle_beta   90.00
_cell.angle_gamma   90.00
#
_symmetry.space_group_name_H-M   'P 1'
#
loop_
_entity.id
_entity.type
_entity.pdbx_description
1 polymer ?
#
loop_
_entity_poly.entity_id
_entity_poly.type
_entity_poly.pdbx_seq_one_letter_code
_entity_poly.pdbx_strand_id
1 'polypeptide(L)'
;MAAGAKKEIHLEIAHVLFIDIVGYSKLSINDQHAVVEELNQVVRASEQFQRAEAADRLLKIATGDGMALVFYVSPEAPAQCAVEVSRALKEHPRLQLRMGIHSGPVSGEFPFAVEGGDVP
;
A
#
# COMPACT_ATOMS: atom_id res chain seq x y z
N MET A 1 14.40 -3.03 -35.02
CA MET A 1 14.26 -3.05 -34.58
C MET A 1 14.04 -2.68 -33.74
N ALA A 2 14.62 -2.61 -33.99
CA ALA A 2 14.58 -1.89 -32.86
C ALA A 2 13.29 -1.92 -32.22
N ALA A 3 12.33 -2.11 -32.95
CA ALA A 3 11.05 -2.23 -32.36
C ALA A 3 11.13 -3.11 -31.17
N GLY A 4 11.89 -4.13 -31.30
CA GLY A 4 11.96 -5.01 -30.19
C GLY A 4 12.47 -4.33 -28.96
N ALA A 5 13.29 -3.39 -29.18
CA ALA A 5 13.87 -2.72 -28.07
C ALA A 5 12.81 -2.04 -27.25
N LYS A 6 11.68 -1.80 -27.86
CA LYS A 6 10.69 -1.12 -27.13
C LYS A 6 10.07 -1.97 -26.09
N LYS A 7 10.36 -3.22 -26.16
CA LYS A 7 9.80 -4.10 -25.18
C LYS A 7 10.68 -4.23 -23.99
N GLU A 8 11.47 -3.23 -23.74
CA GLU A 8 12.30 -3.29 -22.58
C GLU A 8 11.47 -3.54 -21.36
N ILE A 9 11.93 -4.42 -20.53
CA ILE A 9 11.30 -4.68 -19.27
C ILE A 9 12.00 -3.81 -18.25
N HIS A 10 11.23 -2.96 -17.63
CA HIS A 10 11.78 -2.11 -16.59
C HIS A 10 11.53 -2.79 -15.26
N LEU A 11 12.59 -3.22 -14.61
CA LEU A 11 12.49 -3.81 -13.31
C LEU A 11 12.84 -2.76 -12.27
N GLU A 12 11.95 -2.59 -11.32
CA GLU A 12 12.20 -1.70 -10.20
C GLU A 12 12.01 -2.48 -8.94
N ILE A 13 12.68 -2.06 -7.90
CA ILE A 13 12.46 -2.64 -6.60
C ILE A 13 11.32 -1.85 -5.97
N ALA A 14 10.30 -2.55 -5.59
CA ALA A 14 9.17 -1.94 -4.90
C ALA A 14 9.15 -2.44 -3.47
N HIS A 15 8.64 -1.61 -2.60
CA HIS A 15 8.57 -1.90 -1.18
C HIS A 15 7.10 -1.79 -0.77
N VAL A 16 6.53 -2.89 -0.32
CA VAL A 16 5.09 -2.97 -0.13
C VAL A 16 4.77 -3.03 1.35
N LEU A 17 3.85 -2.19 1.77
CA LEU A 17 3.30 -2.25 3.10
C LEU A 17 1.91 -2.85 2.99
N PHE A 18 1.74 -4.05 3.56
CA PHE A 18 0.44 -4.70 3.59
C PHE A 18 -0.23 -4.35 4.90
N ILE A 19 -1.49 -3.97 4.83
CA ILE A 19 -2.27 -3.58 6.00
C ILE A 19 -3.58 -4.32 5.98
N ASP A 20 -3.85 -5.12 7.02
CA ASP A 20 -5.11 -5.84 7.14
C ASP A 20 -5.82 -5.41 8.39
N ILE A 21 -7.14 -5.29 8.32
CA ILE A 21 -7.96 -4.95 9.46
C ILE A 21 -8.30 -6.24 10.20
N VAL A 22 -7.92 -6.30 11.47
CA VAL A 22 -8.15 -7.47 12.30
C VAL A 22 -9.65 -7.63 12.54
N GLY A 23 -10.16 -8.84 12.33
CA GLY A 23 -11.56 -9.13 12.61
C GLY A 23 -12.54 -8.57 11.60
N TYR A 24 -12.06 -8.15 10.45
CA TYR A 24 -12.90 -7.48 9.46
C TYR A 24 -14.12 -8.34 9.07
N SER A 25 -13.91 -9.64 8.83
CA SER A 25 -14.97 -10.49 8.34
C SER A 25 -16.08 -10.71 9.36
N LYS A 26 -15.83 -10.39 10.63
CA LYS A 26 -16.83 -10.55 11.67
C LYS A 26 -17.68 -9.32 11.86
N LEU A 27 -17.36 -8.24 11.15
CA LEU A 27 -18.10 -7.00 11.30
C LEU A 27 -19.32 -7.00 10.39
N SER A 28 -20.34 -6.24 10.78
CA SER A 28 -21.48 -5.99 9.91
C SER A 28 -20.99 -5.20 8.70
N ILE A 29 -21.80 -5.21 7.64
CA ILE A 29 -21.41 -4.49 6.42
C ILE A 29 -21.21 -3.01 6.71
N ASN A 30 -22.08 -2.42 7.52
CA ASN A 30 -21.93 -1.00 7.87
C ASN A 30 -20.64 -0.75 8.62
N ASP A 31 -20.30 -1.63 9.56
CA ASP A 31 -19.07 -1.47 10.32
C ASP A 31 -17.85 -1.71 9.44
N GLN A 32 -17.96 -2.63 8.48
CA GLN A 32 -16.87 -2.84 7.54
C GLN A 32 -16.57 -1.57 6.76
N HIS A 33 -17.62 -0.90 6.28
CA HIS A 33 -17.43 0.35 5.55
C HIS A 33 -16.81 1.41 6.46
N ALA A 34 -17.26 1.46 7.70
CA ALA A 34 -16.76 2.47 8.63
C ALA A 34 -15.28 2.28 8.93
N VAL A 35 -14.85 1.05 9.18
CA VAL A 35 -13.43 0.83 9.51
C VAL A 35 -12.55 1.01 8.29
N VAL A 36 -13.02 0.70 7.08
CA VAL A 36 -12.25 0.96 5.88
C VAL A 36 -12.08 2.46 5.68
N GLU A 37 -13.13 3.22 5.91
CA GLU A 37 -13.05 4.67 5.80
C GLU A 37 -12.08 5.23 6.82
N GLU A 38 -12.14 4.70 8.03
CA GLU A 38 -11.23 5.14 9.09
C GLU A 38 -9.80 4.80 8.73
N LEU A 39 -9.56 3.60 8.17
CA LEU A 39 -8.23 3.21 7.73
C LEU A 39 -7.73 4.15 6.65
N ASN A 40 -8.58 4.48 5.69
CA ASN A 40 -8.19 5.40 4.62
C ASN A 40 -7.76 6.75 5.19
N GLN A 41 -8.47 7.24 6.20
CA GLN A 41 -8.11 8.51 6.81
C GLN A 41 -6.74 8.44 7.49
N VAL A 42 -6.51 7.35 8.23
CA VAL A 42 -5.25 7.18 8.94
C VAL A 42 -4.09 7.10 7.97
N VAL A 43 -4.27 6.34 6.89
CA VAL A 43 -3.20 6.14 5.92
C VAL A 43 -2.91 7.44 5.16
N ARG A 44 -3.96 8.17 4.78
CA ARG A 44 -3.75 9.41 4.04
C ARG A 44 -3.08 10.48 4.87
N ALA A 45 -3.17 10.38 6.17
CA ALA A 45 -2.52 11.34 7.05
C ALA A 45 -1.03 11.04 7.23
N SER A 46 -0.56 9.89 6.76
CA SER A 46 0.85 9.55 6.87
C SER A 46 1.68 10.45 5.97
N GLU A 47 2.73 11.00 6.51
CA GLU A 47 3.63 11.86 5.74
C GLU A 47 4.30 11.08 4.61
N GLN A 48 4.68 9.84 4.89
CA GLN A 48 5.33 9.03 3.87
C GLN A 48 4.39 8.73 2.72
N PHE A 49 3.12 8.46 3.03
CA PHE A 49 2.12 8.26 2.01
C PHE A 49 2.01 9.53 1.15
N GLN A 50 1.89 10.69 1.79
CA GLN A 50 1.70 11.93 1.06
C GLN A 50 2.90 12.26 0.19
N ARG A 51 4.10 12.02 0.67
CA ARG A 51 5.31 12.29 -0.11
C ARG A 51 5.40 11.39 -1.33
N ALA A 52 5.12 10.11 -1.15
CA ALA A 52 5.21 9.17 -2.26
C ALA A 52 4.12 9.43 -3.28
N GLU A 53 2.93 9.79 -2.82
CA GLU A 53 1.84 10.10 -3.71
C GLU A 53 2.15 11.36 -4.51
N ALA A 54 2.69 12.39 -3.86
CA ALA A 54 3.04 13.62 -4.54
C ALA A 54 4.13 13.42 -5.58
N ALA A 55 5.02 12.46 -5.35
CA ALA A 55 6.09 12.17 -6.28
C ALA A 55 5.64 11.19 -7.37
N ASP A 56 4.37 10.77 -7.32
CA ASP A 56 3.84 9.81 -8.27
C ASP A 56 4.62 8.49 -8.18
N ARG A 57 5.00 8.11 -6.97
CA ARG A 57 5.78 6.90 -6.73
C ARG A 57 5.08 6.00 -5.73
N LEU A 58 3.76 5.97 -5.76
CA LEU A 58 2.96 5.18 -4.86
C LEU A 58 1.79 4.56 -5.61
N LEU A 59 1.54 3.29 -5.37
CA LEU A 59 0.36 2.64 -5.88
C LEU A 59 -0.40 2.08 -4.69
N LYS A 60 -1.68 2.40 -4.59
CA LYS A 60 -2.51 1.93 -3.51
C LYS A 60 -3.49 0.91 -4.06
N ILE A 61 -3.52 -0.26 -3.46
CA ILE A 61 -4.38 -1.35 -3.90
C ILE A 61 -5.28 -1.76 -2.75
N ALA A 62 -6.59 -1.70 -2.98
CA ALA A 62 -7.54 -2.17 -1.98
C ALA A 62 -7.58 -3.69 -2.02
N THR A 63 -7.60 -4.34 -0.85
CA THR A 63 -7.53 -5.79 -0.78
C THR A 63 -8.72 -6.41 -0.06
N GLY A 64 -9.84 -5.78 -0.01
CA GLY A 64 -11.00 -6.36 0.66
C GLY A 64 -11.00 -6.03 2.15
N ASP A 65 -10.10 -6.59 2.92
CA ASP A 65 -10.04 -6.33 4.35
C ASP A 65 -8.90 -5.38 4.72
N GLY A 66 -8.36 -4.66 3.75
CA GLY A 66 -7.29 -3.72 4.02
C GLY A 66 -6.75 -3.13 2.74
N MET A 67 -5.43 -3.00 2.67
CA MET A 67 -4.82 -2.43 1.47
C MET A 67 -3.35 -2.81 1.38
N ALA A 68 -2.80 -2.65 0.19
CA ALA A 68 -1.37 -2.75 -0.03
C ALA A 68 -0.91 -1.42 -0.57
N LEU A 69 0.15 -0.89 0.01
CA LEU A 69 0.76 0.36 -0.44
C LEU A 69 2.10 0.01 -1.05
N VAL A 70 2.23 0.25 -2.35
CA VAL A 70 3.44 -0.09 -3.08
C VAL A 70 4.26 1.17 -3.25
N PHE A 71 5.40 1.23 -2.58
CA PHE A 71 6.26 2.40 -2.62
C PHE A 71 7.42 2.14 -3.58
N TYR A 72 7.66 3.09 -4.47
CA TYR A 72 8.76 3.00 -5.43
C TYR A 72 9.87 3.98 -5.07
N VAL A 73 9.94 4.38 -3.83
CA VAL A 73 10.93 5.34 -3.38
C VAL A 73 12.05 4.62 -2.62
N SER A 74 11.98 4.51 -1.35
CA SER A 74 13.06 3.92 -0.57
C SER A 74 12.48 2.85 0.35
N PRO A 75 13.33 1.92 0.79
CA PRO A 75 12.84 0.87 1.70
C PRO A 75 12.40 1.44 3.05
N GLU A 76 12.88 2.64 3.42
CA GLU A 76 12.45 3.24 4.67
C GLU A 76 11.01 3.72 4.60
N ALA A 77 10.52 4.05 3.41
CA ALA A 77 9.20 4.65 3.28
C ALA A 77 8.09 3.77 3.87
N PRO A 78 7.98 2.48 3.52
CA PRO A 78 6.92 1.69 4.11
C PRO A 78 7.11 1.49 5.60
N ALA A 79 8.35 1.39 6.07
CA ALA A 79 8.59 1.22 7.50
C ALA A 79 8.17 2.46 8.28
N GLN A 80 8.53 3.62 7.79
CA GLN A 80 8.13 4.86 8.44
C GLN A 80 6.64 5.08 8.34
N CYS A 81 6.04 4.72 7.21
CA CYS A 81 4.60 4.80 7.07
C CYS A 81 3.92 3.92 8.11
N ALA A 82 4.42 2.69 8.31
CA ALA A 82 3.85 1.79 9.30
C ALA A 82 3.95 2.38 10.70
N VAL A 83 5.05 3.04 11.01
CA VAL A 83 5.22 3.68 12.31
C VAL A 83 4.22 4.82 12.47
N GLU A 84 4.06 5.64 11.44
CA GLU A 84 3.12 6.75 11.49
C GLU A 84 1.70 6.27 11.65
N VAL A 85 1.34 5.21 10.91
CA VAL A 85 0.02 4.63 11.03
C VAL A 85 -0.19 4.07 12.44
N SER A 86 0.81 3.35 12.97
CA SER A 86 0.71 2.78 14.30
C SER A 86 0.49 3.85 15.36
N ARG A 87 1.18 4.96 15.23
CA ARG A 87 1.00 6.05 16.19
C ARG A 87 -0.39 6.65 16.10
N ALA A 88 -0.89 6.79 14.89
CA ALA A 88 -2.23 7.35 14.70
C ALA A 88 -3.31 6.47 15.27
N LEU A 89 -3.05 5.16 15.39
CA LEU A 89 -4.07 4.26 15.92
C LEU A 89 -4.45 4.56 17.36
N LYS A 90 -3.64 5.32 18.07
CA LYS A 90 -4.02 5.73 19.42
C LYS A 90 -5.29 6.55 19.43
N GLU A 91 -5.54 7.27 18.34
CA GLU A 91 -6.75 8.07 18.22
C GLU A 91 -7.89 7.27 17.59
N HIS A 92 -7.66 6.01 17.25
CA HIS A 92 -8.64 5.17 16.57
C HIS A 92 -8.69 3.81 17.26
N PRO A 93 -9.15 3.76 18.51
CA PRO A 93 -9.00 2.53 19.31
C PRO A 93 -9.75 1.32 18.78
N ARG A 94 -10.76 1.52 17.96
CA ARG A 94 -11.47 0.36 17.42
C ARG A 94 -10.83 -0.16 16.15
N LEU A 95 -9.85 0.53 15.61
CA LEU A 95 -9.18 0.11 14.39
C LEU A 95 -7.93 -0.66 14.78
N GLN A 96 -7.96 -1.98 14.58
CA GLN A 96 -6.81 -2.82 14.88
C GLN A 96 -6.27 -3.36 13.59
N LEU A 97 -4.98 -3.19 13.39
CA LEU A 97 -4.36 -3.51 12.13
C LEU A 97 -3.24 -4.53 12.30
N ARG A 98 -3.06 -5.33 11.27
CA ARG A 98 -1.90 -6.19 11.12
C ARG A 98 -1.15 -5.67 9.91
N MET A 99 0.15 -5.47 10.04
CA MET A 99 0.94 -4.90 8.97
C MET A 99 2.17 -5.72 8.70
N GLY A 100 2.59 -5.77 7.45
CA GLY A 100 3.81 -6.45 7.06
C GLY A 100 4.46 -5.73 5.91
N ILE A 101 5.75 -5.90 5.75
CA ILE A 101 6.50 -5.23 4.70
C ILE A 101 7.24 -6.27 3.88
N HIS A 102 7.23 -6.08 2.58
CA HIS A 102 7.94 -6.95 1.66
C HIS A 102 8.58 -6.10 0.58
N SER A 103 9.79 -6.41 0.20
CA SER A 103 10.47 -5.71 -0.89
C SER A 103 10.85 -6.72 -1.95
N GLY A 104 10.76 -6.31 -3.20
CA GLY A 104 11.13 -7.19 -4.29
C GLY A 104 11.01 -6.48 -5.61
N PRO A 105 11.51 -7.13 -6.66
CA PRO A 105 11.42 -6.54 -7.99
C PRO A 105 10.00 -6.66 -8.53
N VAL A 106 9.60 -5.64 -9.27
CA VAL A 106 8.33 -5.66 -10.00
C VAL A 106 8.62 -5.19 -11.40
N SER A 107 7.80 -5.63 -12.34
CA SER A 107 7.94 -5.19 -13.71
C SER A 107 6.62 -4.63 -14.17
N GLY A 108 6.67 -3.72 -15.12
CA GLY A 108 5.47 -3.12 -15.65
C GLY A 108 5.79 -1.81 -16.31
N GLU A 109 4.75 -1.14 -16.74
CA GLU A 109 4.88 0.15 -17.35
C GLU A 109 4.21 1.16 -16.48
N PHE A 110 4.75 2.34 -16.44
CA PHE A 110 4.17 3.41 -15.67
C PHE A 110 3.21 4.23 -16.51
N PRO A 111 2.11 4.65 -15.93
CA PRO A 111 1.51 4.17 -14.68
C PRO A 111 1.05 2.77 -14.93
N PHE A 112 1.14 1.88 -13.95
CA PHE A 112 0.98 0.53 -14.35
C PHE A 112 0.11 -0.26 -13.46
N ALA A 113 -0.32 -1.35 -14.01
CA ALA A 113 -0.91 -2.35 -13.29
C ALA A 113 0.23 -3.18 -12.81
N VAL A 114 0.29 -3.41 -11.59
CA VAL A 114 1.29 -4.25 -11.05
C VAL A 114 0.95 -5.63 -11.43
N GLU A 115 1.82 -6.22 -12.21
CA GLU A 115 1.65 -7.58 -12.51
C GLU A 115 1.54 -8.28 -11.25
N GLY A 116 1.84 -7.56 -10.36
CA GLY A 116 1.82 -8.07 -9.15
C GLY A 116 0.57 -8.53 -8.62
N GLY A 117 -0.42 -8.18 -9.26
CA GLY A 117 -1.59 -8.82 -8.85
C GLY A 117 -1.28 -10.23 -8.69
N ASP A 118 -0.30 -10.66 -9.41
CA ASP A 118 0.06 -12.00 -9.38
C ASP A 118 1.22 -12.26 -8.56
N VAL A 119 1.72 -11.32 -7.97
CA VAL A 119 2.88 -11.54 -7.21
C VAL A 119 2.56 -12.46 -6.14
N PRO A 120 3.23 -13.46 -6.07
CA PRO A 120 3.02 -14.45 -5.05
C PRO A 120 3.32 -13.91 -3.69
#